data_f9819f7ed369b2a1f74870c08bc7baf6
#
_entry.id   f9819f7ed369b2a1f74870c08bc7baf6
#
_cell.length_a   1.000
_cell.length_b   1.000
_cell.length_c   1.000
_cell.angle_alpha   90.00
_cell.angle_beta   90.00
_cell.angle_gamma   90.00
#
_symmetry.space_group_name_H-M   'P 1'
#
loop_
_entity.id
_entity.type
_entity.pdbx_description
1 polymer ?
#
loop_
_entity_poly.entity_id
_entity_poly.type
_entity_poly.pdbx_seq_one_letter_code
_entity_poly.pdbx_strand_id
1 'polypeptide(L)'
;SGHNILATVYAECHSMYRVDGPLTQRSLGETEFVRGQAAISASGDFGAARACDVMFGNVDLTLGSAVEPILEQHIEASGGRFRGVRISSGWHSHEGIHNVGDRESLLLEASVNEAVNIVHRMNLSLDVWLYHTQLEEVAQLADNHPDLTIVLNHVGSPILGGPYRGKNDEVFVHWKAALLPLSERHNVFVK
;
A
#
# COMPACT_ATOMS: atom_id res chain seq x y z
N SER A 1 23.00 17.12 1.63
CA SER A 1 22.69 15.69 1.80
C SER A 1 23.36 14.78 0.76
N GLY A 2 24.02 15.30 -0.29
CA GLY A 2 24.68 14.49 -1.33
C GLY A 2 23.75 13.78 -2.32
N HIS A 3 22.42 13.92 -2.18
CA HIS A 3 21.43 13.34 -3.10
C HIS A 3 20.82 14.44 -3.97
N ASN A 4 20.64 14.13 -5.25
CA ASN A 4 19.87 14.96 -6.19
C ASN A 4 18.44 14.39 -6.29
N ILE A 5 17.51 14.94 -5.47
CA ILE A 5 16.12 14.51 -5.48
C ILE A 5 15.41 15.20 -6.63
N LEU A 6 14.93 14.44 -7.61
CA LEU A 6 14.21 14.94 -8.78
C LEU A 6 12.70 14.96 -8.55
N ALA A 7 12.16 13.91 -7.93
CA ALA A 7 10.73 13.75 -7.67
C ALA A 7 10.50 12.92 -6.40
N THR A 8 9.29 13.02 -5.83
CA THR A 8 8.85 12.17 -4.73
C THR A 8 7.54 11.49 -5.06
N VAL A 9 7.35 10.31 -4.48
CA VAL A 9 6.07 9.58 -4.46
C VAL A 9 5.36 9.91 -3.16
N TYR A 10 4.09 10.28 -3.22
CA TYR A 10 3.27 10.42 -2.02
C TYR A 10 2.69 9.05 -1.64
N ALA A 11 2.90 8.67 -0.39
CA ALA A 11 2.29 7.50 0.21
C ALA A 11 1.11 7.95 1.09
N GLU A 12 -0.06 7.36 0.88
CA GLU A 12 -1.25 7.62 1.70
C GLU A 12 -0.94 7.48 3.21
N CYS A 13 -1.54 8.32 4.02
CA CYS A 13 -1.33 8.36 5.48
C CYS A 13 -2.60 8.66 6.27
N HIS A 14 -3.76 8.42 5.70
CA HIS A 14 -5.08 8.65 6.31
C HIS A 14 -5.31 10.10 6.73
N SER A 15 -4.79 11.06 5.95
CA SER A 15 -4.93 12.48 6.22
C SER A 15 -5.89 13.16 5.26
N MET A 16 -6.43 14.33 5.64
CA MET A 16 -7.26 15.19 4.80
C MET A 16 -8.49 14.50 4.18
N TYR A 17 -9.01 13.47 4.83
CA TYR A 17 -10.22 12.81 4.39
C TYR A 17 -11.41 13.76 4.42
N ARG A 18 -12.31 13.65 3.44
CA ARG A 18 -13.53 14.44 3.41
C ARG A 18 -14.38 14.16 4.66
N VAL A 19 -14.94 15.20 5.26
CA VAL A 19 -15.85 15.08 6.40
C VAL A 19 -17.21 14.56 5.96
N ASP A 20 -17.66 14.98 4.78
CA ASP A 20 -18.97 14.67 4.20
C ASP A 20 -18.86 13.58 3.12
N GLY A 21 -20.01 13.04 2.74
CA GLY A 21 -20.15 12.02 1.70
C GLY A 21 -20.02 10.59 2.23
N PRO A 22 -20.14 9.60 1.34
CA PRO A 22 -20.02 8.18 1.67
C PRO A 22 -18.66 7.86 2.31
N LEU A 23 -18.66 7.05 3.36
CA LEU A 23 -17.43 6.66 4.08
C LEU A 23 -16.36 6.08 3.13
N THR A 24 -16.79 5.27 2.17
CA THR A 24 -15.95 4.62 1.17
C THR A 24 -15.25 5.58 0.19
N GLN A 25 -15.70 6.84 0.13
CA GLN A 25 -15.18 7.87 -0.78
C GLN A 25 -14.44 9.00 -0.04
N ARG A 26 -14.37 8.96 1.28
CA ARG A 26 -13.77 10.06 2.06
C ARG A 26 -12.26 10.19 1.81
N SER A 27 -11.58 9.10 1.49
CA SER A 27 -10.16 9.11 1.12
C SER A 27 -9.83 9.95 -0.13
N LEU A 28 -10.82 10.27 -0.95
CA LEU A 28 -10.65 11.21 -2.08
C LEU A 28 -10.12 12.58 -1.64
N GLY A 29 -10.46 13.04 -0.43
CA GLY A 29 -9.95 14.30 0.11
C GLY A 29 -8.43 14.32 0.22
N GLU A 30 -7.81 13.20 0.58
CA GLU A 30 -6.34 13.07 0.60
C GLU A 30 -5.76 13.20 -0.82
N THR A 31 -6.36 12.56 -1.81
CA THR A 31 -5.93 12.66 -3.22
C THR A 31 -6.03 14.11 -3.74
N GLU A 32 -7.12 14.81 -3.42
CA GLU A 32 -7.31 16.23 -3.79
C GLU A 32 -6.26 17.13 -3.13
N PHE A 33 -6.00 16.92 -1.84
CA PHE A 33 -4.95 17.63 -1.10
C PHE A 33 -3.58 17.42 -1.75
N VAL A 34 -3.21 16.17 -2.03
CA VAL A 34 -1.92 15.80 -2.62
C VAL A 34 -1.75 16.39 -4.02
N ARG A 35 -2.82 16.41 -4.83
CA ARG A 35 -2.82 17.11 -6.12
C ARG A 35 -2.50 18.60 -5.95
N GLY A 36 -3.06 19.24 -4.92
CA GLY A 36 -2.75 20.62 -4.58
C GLY A 36 -1.27 20.83 -4.25
N GLN A 37 -0.68 19.95 -3.43
CA GLN A 37 0.74 20.00 -3.10
C GLN A 37 1.63 19.79 -4.34
N ALA A 38 1.26 18.85 -5.21
CA ALA A 38 1.95 18.66 -6.48
C ALA A 38 1.91 19.88 -7.38
N ALA A 39 0.76 20.58 -7.44
CA ALA A 39 0.61 21.82 -8.22
C ALA A 39 1.49 22.95 -7.67
N ILE A 40 1.53 23.11 -6.34
CA ILE A 40 2.42 24.07 -5.67
C ILE A 40 3.88 23.78 -6.02
N SER A 41 4.31 22.52 -5.92
CA SER A 41 5.67 22.13 -6.29
C SER A 41 5.99 22.36 -7.78
N ALA A 42 5.01 22.17 -8.64
CA ALA A 42 5.17 22.34 -10.09
C ALA A 42 5.31 23.80 -10.52
N SER A 43 4.92 24.78 -9.69
CA SER A 43 5.12 26.22 -9.98
C SER A 43 6.59 26.59 -10.19
N GLY A 44 7.51 25.84 -9.57
CA GLY A 44 8.94 26.12 -9.60
C GLY A 44 9.43 27.07 -8.51
N ASP A 45 8.52 27.70 -7.74
CA ASP A 45 8.86 28.65 -6.67
C ASP A 45 9.66 28.00 -5.52
N PHE A 46 9.56 26.68 -5.39
CA PHE A 46 10.21 25.88 -4.35
C PHE A 46 11.40 25.04 -4.87
N GLY A 47 11.89 25.34 -6.07
CA GLY A 47 13.01 24.65 -6.71
C GLY A 47 12.62 23.66 -7.80
N ALA A 48 13.61 22.89 -8.28
CA ALA A 48 13.45 22.01 -9.43
C ALA A 48 12.82 20.65 -9.08
N ALA A 49 12.91 20.22 -7.81
CA ALA A 49 12.32 18.95 -7.38
C ALA A 49 10.78 18.96 -7.49
N ARG A 50 10.21 17.83 -7.87
CA ARG A 50 8.75 17.65 -7.99
C ARG A 50 8.23 16.84 -6.79
N ALA A 51 7.62 17.51 -5.83
CA ALA A 51 6.94 16.84 -4.72
C ALA A 51 5.62 16.24 -5.20
N CYS A 52 5.31 15.03 -4.70
CA CYS A 52 4.06 14.32 -5.00
C CYS A 52 3.82 14.16 -6.52
N ASP A 53 4.87 13.88 -7.27
CA ASP A 53 4.80 13.75 -8.74
C ASP A 53 3.90 12.58 -9.14
N VAL A 54 3.93 11.51 -8.35
CA VAL A 54 2.95 10.44 -8.35
C VAL A 54 2.49 10.13 -6.93
N MET A 55 1.35 9.42 -6.79
CA MET A 55 0.78 9.04 -5.51
C MET A 55 0.14 7.66 -5.58
N PHE A 56 0.08 6.99 -4.44
CA PHE A 56 -0.85 5.90 -4.18
C PHE A 56 -1.74 6.25 -2.99
N GLY A 57 -2.99 5.81 -3.07
CA GLY A 57 -4.04 6.16 -2.12
C GLY A 57 -4.56 4.97 -1.32
N ASN A 58 -5.52 5.26 -0.45
CA ASN A 58 -6.26 4.26 0.31
C ASN A 58 -7.66 4.08 -0.30
N VAL A 59 -8.00 2.83 -0.64
CA VAL A 59 -9.34 2.39 -1.02
C VAL A 59 -9.62 1.07 -0.32
N ASP A 60 -10.81 0.92 0.22
CA ASP A 60 -11.21 -0.33 0.90
C ASP A 60 -11.42 -1.45 -0.12
N LEU A 61 -10.42 -2.31 -0.27
CA LEU A 61 -10.46 -3.44 -1.22
C LEU A 61 -11.42 -4.55 -0.79
N THR A 62 -11.93 -4.53 0.44
CA THR A 62 -12.95 -5.51 0.88
C THR A 62 -14.30 -5.31 0.19
N LEU A 63 -14.47 -4.18 -0.48
CA LEU A 63 -15.67 -3.86 -1.28
C LEU A 63 -15.78 -4.68 -2.58
N GLY A 64 -14.78 -5.48 -2.93
CA GLY A 64 -14.79 -6.29 -4.15
C GLY A 64 -14.93 -5.42 -5.40
N SER A 65 -15.85 -5.79 -6.30
CA SER A 65 -16.09 -5.05 -7.55
C SER A 65 -16.56 -3.61 -7.36
N ALA A 66 -17.12 -3.27 -6.21
CA ALA A 66 -17.58 -1.90 -5.92
C ALA A 66 -16.43 -0.88 -5.77
N VAL A 67 -15.16 -1.31 -5.78
CA VAL A 67 -14.00 -0.39 -5.77
C VAL A 67 -13.82 0.35 -7.10
N GLU A 68 -14.29 -0.20 -8.22
CA GLU A 68 -14.02 0.34 -9.55
C GLU A 68 -14.39 1.83 -9.69
N PRO A 69 -15.63 2.25 -9.41
CA PRO A 69 -16.01 3.66 -9.51
C PRO A 69 -15.26 4.54 -8.48
N ILE A 70 -14.78 4.00 -7.37
CA ILE A 70 -13.99 4.75 -6.39
C ILE A 70 -12.59 5.00 -6.93
N LEU A 71 -11.96 3.98 -7.53
CA LEU A 71 -10.65 4.09 -8.16
C LEU A 71 -10.67 5.08 -9.33
N GLU A 72 -11.73 5.06 -10.16
CA GLU A 72 -11.93 6.05 -11.23
C GLU A 72 -11.96 7.48 -10.69
N GLN A 73 -12.67 7.72 -9.59
CA GLN A 73 -12.70 9.03 -8.93
C GLN A 73 -11.32 9.46 -8.42
N HIS A 74 -10.51 8.55 -7.83
CA HIS A 74 -9.15 8.85 -7.42
C HIS A 74 -8.25 9.20 -8.61
N ILE A 75 -8.34 8.46 -9.70
CA ILE A 75 -7.59 8.72 -10.93
C ILE A 75 -7.92 10.10 -11.47
N GLU A 76 -9.21 10.44 -11.58
CA GLU A 76 -9.68 11.74 -12.05
C GLU A 76 -9.23 12.88 -11.10
N ALA A 77 -9.49 12.73 -9.80
CA ALA A 77 -9.15 13.73 -8.77
C ALA A 77 -7.64 14.01 -8.72
N SER A 78 -6.80 13.01 -9.00
CA SER A 78 -5.33 13.15 -8.96
C SER A 78 -4.74 13.97 -10.10
N GLY A 79 -5.49 14.21 -11.18
CA GLY A 79 -4.97 14.82 -12.40
C GLY A 79 -3.89 13.97 -13.07
N GLY A 80 -4.09 12.65 -13.09
CA GLY A 80 -3.19 11.69 -13.72
C GLY A 80 -1.96 11.29 -12.90
N ARG A 81 -1.95 11.56 -11.58
CA ARG A 81 -0.83 11.21 -10.68
C ARG A 81 -1.07 9.93 -9.88
N PHE A 82 -2.28 9.41 -9.84
CA PHE A 82 -2.61 8.18 -9.11
C PHE A 82 -2.01 6.97 -9.82
N ARG A 83 -1.22 6.17 -9.09
CA ARG A 83 -0.50 5.02 -9.64
C ARG A 83 -0.75 3.73 -8.89
N GLY A 84 -1.43 3.77 -7.77
CA GLY A 84 -1.67 2.57 -6.99
C GLY A 84 -2.52 2.80 -5.77
N VAL A 85 -2.79 1.72 -5.08
CA VAL A 85 -3.50 1.69 -3.80
C VAL A 85 -2.70 0.91 -2.77
N ARG A 86 -2.93 1.17 -1.49
CA ARG A 86 -2.38 0.35 -0.41
C ARG A 86 -3.48 -0.39 0.34
N ILE A 87 -3.22 -1.67 0.62
CA ILE A 87 -3.95 -2.46 1.61
C ILE A 87 -3.07 -2.65 2.84
N SER A 88 -3.67 -2.40 4.02
CA SER A 88 -3.05 -2.63 5.32
C SER A 88 -3.71 -3.85 5.95
N SER A 89 -3.06 -5.02 5.84
CA SER A 89 -3.60 -6.32 6.27
C SER A 89 -2.82 -6.95 7.43
N GLY A 90 -1.92 -6.17 8.07
CA GLY A 90 -1.10 -6.66 9.17
C GLY A 90 -1.95 -7.10 10.36
N TRP A 91 -1.95 -8.41 10.63
CA TRP A 91 -2.71 -9.02 11.69
C TRP A 91 -1.88 -10.05 12.47
N HIS A 92 -2.15 -10.15 13.76
CA HIS A 92 -1.54 -11.13 14.66
C HIS A 92 -2.48 -11.42 15.84
N SER A 93 -2.61 -12.69 16.21
CA SER A 93 -3.54 -13.14 17.28
C SER A 93 -3.16 -12.69 18.67
N HIS A 94 -1.91 -12.28 18.91
CA HIS A 94 -1.42 -11.87 20.22
C HIS A 94 -1.84 -10.43 20.54
N GLU A 95 -2.53 -10.21 21.67
CA GLU A 95 -3.07 -8.93 22.11
C GLU A 95 -2.02 -7.79 22.26
N GLY A 96 -0.77 -8.14 22.49
CA GLY A 96 0.34 -7.19 22.58
C GLY A 96 0.88 -6.71 21.24
N ILE A 97 0.29 -7.12 20.11
CA ILE A 97 0.61 -6.66 18.77
C ILE A 97 -0.55 -5.79 18.25
N HIS A 98 -0.20 -4.59 17.78
CA HIS A 98 -1.20 -3.70 17.18
C HIS A 98 -1.56 -4.20 15.78
N ASN A 99 -2.82 -4.58 15.59
CA ASN A 99 -3.31 -4.97 14.28
C ASN A 99 -3.74 -3.75 13.47
N VAL A 100 -3.32 -3.70 12.21
CA VAL A 100 -3.75 -2.70 11.23
C VAL A 100 -4.80 -3.27 10.28
N GLY A 101 -4.75 -4.58 10.02
CA GLY A 101 -5.85 -5.35 9.46
C GLY A 101 -6.88 -5.68 10.55
N ASP A 102 -8.13 -5.82 10.18
CA ASP A 102 -9.23 -6.12 11.12
C ASP A 102 -9.40 -7.62 11.38
N ARG A 103 -8.76 -8.48 10.58
CA ARG A 103 -8.82 -9.94 10.69
C ARG A 103 -7.66 -10.65 10.00
N GLU A 104 -7.50 -11.91 10.34
CA GLU A 104 -6.52 -12.81 9.75
C GLU A 104 -6.81 -13.05 8.25
N SER A 105 -5.75 -13.21 7.47
CA SER A 105 -5.80 -13.58 6.05
C SER A 105 -6.65 -12.64 5.17
N LEU A 106 -6.83 -11.38 5.60
CA LEU A 106 -7.58 -10.37 4.85
C LEU A 106 -7.13 -10.27 3.40
N LEU A 107 -5.82 -10.37 3.15
CA LEU A 107 -5.24 -10.24 1.81
C LEU A 107 -5.71 -11.33 0.85
N LEU A 108 -6.11 -12.50 1.35
CA LEU A 108 -6.50 -13.67 0.57
C LEU A 108 -8.02 -13.80 0.39
N GLU A 109 -8.81 -12.86 0.92
CA GLU A 109 -10.27 -12.92 0.78
C GLU A 109 -10.72 -12.78 -0.67
N ALA A 110 -11.82 -13.46 -1.00
CA ALA A 110 -12.38 -13.44 -2.35
C ALA A 110 -12.73 -12.03 -2.83
N SER A 111 -13.29 -11.19 -1.94
CA SER A 111 -13.60 -9.79 -2.25
C SER A 111 -12.35 -8.97 -2.54
N VAL A 112 -11.27 -9.18 -1.76
CA VAL A 112 -9.98 -8.51 -1.99
C VAL A 112 -9.38 -8.96 -3.32
N ASN A 113 -9.41 -10.26 -3.64
CA ASN A 113 -8.94 -10.76 -4.93
C ASN A 113 -9.74 -10.19 -6.11
N GLU A 114 -11.06 -10.01 -5.97
CA GLU A 114 -11.89 -9.34 -6.96
C GLU A 114 -11.46 -7.88 -7.17
N ALA A 115 -11.25 -7.14 -6.08
CA ALA A 115 -10.75 -5.76 -6.13
C ALA A 115 -9.36 -5.68 -6.75
N VAL A 116 -8.47 -6.60 -6.41
CA VAL A 116 -7.10 -6.68 -6.96
C VAL A 116 -7.10 -6.90 -8.47
N ASN A 117 -8.03 -7.71 -9.01
CA ASN A 117 -8.22 -7.84 -10.46
C ASN A 117 -8.57 -6.49 -11.11
N ILE A 118 -9.35 -5.66 -10.43
CA ILE A 118 -9.70 -4.32 -10.92
C ILE A 118 -8.49 -3.39 -10.87
N VAL A 119 -7.76 -3.39 -9.76
CA VAL A 119 -6.50 -2.63 -9.61
C VAL A 119 -5.55 -2.95 -10.76
N HIS A 120 -5.36 -4.23 -11.06
CA HIS A 120 -4.53 -4.69 -12.17
C HIS A 120 -5.06 -4.20 -13.53
N ARG A 121 -6.36 -4.39 -13.81
CA ARG A 121 -7.00 -3.97 -15.06
C ARG A 121 -6.89 -2.47 -15.31
N MET A 122 -6.90 -1.66 -14.22
CA MET A 122 -6.73 -0.21 -14.28
C MET A 122 -5.26 0.23 -14.34
N ASN A 123 -4.32 -0.71 -14.48
CA ASN A 123 -2.88 -0.45 -14.54
C ASN A 123 -2.35 0.30 -13.30
N LEU A 124 -2.85 -0.09 -12.12
CA LEU A 124 -2.42 0.42 -10.82
C LEU A 124 -1.55 -0.62 -10.11
N SER A 125 -0.62 -0.15 -9.28
CA SER A 125 0.15 -1.01 -8.37
C SER A 125 -0.62 -1.27 -7.07
N LEU A 126 -0.27 -2.37 -6.41
CA LEU A 126 -0.76 -2.70 -5.08
C LEU A 126 0.38 -2.64 -4.05
N ASP A 127 0.33 -1.66 -3.17
CA ASP A 127 1.17 -1.62 -1.97
C ASP A 127 0.55 -2.49 -0.88
N VAL A 128 1.35 -3.35 -0.27
CA VAL A 128 0.89 -4.27 0.78
C VAL A 128 1.66 -4.02 2.06
N TRP A 129 0.94 -3.69 3.13
CA TRP A 129 1.51 -3.60 4.46
C TRP A 129 0.95 -4.70 5.35
N LEU A 130 1.84 -5.61 5.78
CA LEU A 130 1.53 -6.71 6.68
C LEU A 130 2.75 -7.06 7.52
N TYR A 131 2.60 -8.00 8.44
CA TYR A 131 3.69 -8.48 9.28
C TYR A 131 4.46 -9.63 8.63
N HIS A 132 5.72 -9.80 9.06
CA HIS A 132 6.60 -10.86 8.56
C HIS A 132 6.03 -12.28 8.68
N THR A 133 5.10 -12.49 9.60
CA THR A 133 4.38 -13.76 9.79
C THR A 133 3.36 -14.07 8.69
N GLN A 134 3.06 -13.08 7.84
CA GLN A 134 2.06 -13.16 6.78
C GLN A 134 2.68 -13.09 5.36
N LEU A 135 4.01 -13.14 5.22
CA LEU A 135 4.68 -12.99 3.91
C LEU A 135 4.27 -14.05 2.90
N GLU A 136 3.82 -15.22 3.35
CA GLU A 136 3.27 -16.24 2.47
C GLU A 136 1.98 -15.78 1.76
N GLU A 137 1.17 -14.92 2.40
CA GLU A 137 -0.03 -14.34 1.75
C GLU A 137 0.37 -13.48 0.54
N VAL A 138 1.48 -12.75 0.63
CA VAL A 138 2.01 -11.95 -0.51
C VAL A 138 2.48 -12.88 -1.63
N ALA A 139 3.11 -14.00 -1.29
CA ALA A 139 3.55 -14.99 -2.26
C ALA A 139 2.37 -15.57 -3.03
N GLN A 140 1.32 -15.97 -2.32
CA GLN A 140 0.09 -16.50 -2.92
C GLN A 140 -0.62 -15.45 -3.80
N LEU A 141 -0.69 -14.20 -3.32
CA LEU A 141 -1.26 -13.11 -4.11
C LEU A 141 -0.47 -12.87 -5.39
N ALA A 142 0.87 -12.87 -5.31
CA ALA A 142 1.74 -12.67 -6.46
C ALA A 142 1.62 -13.78 -7.49
N ASP A 143 1.46 -15.02 -7.04
CA ASP A 143 1.25 -16.17 -7.92
C ASP A 143 -0.13 -16.14 -8.62
N ASN A 144 -1.15 -15.62 -7.92
CA ASN A 144 -2.50 -15.47 -8.48
C ASN A 144 -2.59 -14.29 -9.47
N HIS A 145 -1.71 -13.29 -9.36
CA HIS A 145 -1.71 -12.06 -10.17
C HIS A 145 -0.30 -11.77 -10.72
N PRO A 146 0.24 -12.62 -11.62
CA PRO A 146 1.65 -12.55 -12.03
C PRO A 146 2.05 -11.26 -12.75
N ASP A 147 1.08 -10.55 -13.35
CA ASP A 147 1.33 -9.30 -14.07
C ASP A 147 1.05 -8.04 -13.22
N LEU A 148 0.57 -8.19 -11.99
CA LEU A 148 0.33 -7.07 -11.08
C LEU A 148 1.63 -6.66 -10.40
N THR A 149 1.96 -5.38 -10.42
CA THR A 149 3.04 -4.83 -9.60
C THR A 149 2.61 -4.78 -8.13
N ILE A 150 3.24 -5.59 -7.29
CA ILE A 150 3.03 -5.65 -5.84
C ILE A 150 4.23 -5.03 -5.15
N VAL A 151 3.99 -4.10 -4.22
CA VAL A 151 5.05 -3.43 -3.44
C VAL A 151 4.90 -3.80 -1.96
N LEU A 152 5.78 -4.66 -1.47
CA LEU A 152 5.85 -5.02 -0.06
C LEU A 152 6.41 -3.84 0.77
N ASN A 153 5.60 -3.31 1.67
CA ASN A 153 5.96 -2.16 2.49
C ASN A 153 6.82 -2.58 3.70
N HIS A 154 7.72 -1.67 4.12
CA HIS A 154 8.51 -1.82 5.34
C HIS A 154 9.26 -3.16 5.44
N VAL A 155 9.75 -3.66 4.32
CA VAL A 155 10.44 -4.97 4.20
C VAL A 155 9.68 -6.13 4.88
N GLY A 156 8.32 -6.09 4.87
CA GLY A 156 7.50 -7.11 5.51
C GLY A 156 7.40 -6.98 7.03
N SER A 157 7.65 -5.79 7.58
CA SER A 157 7.39 -5.38 8.98
C SER A 157 7.73 -6.47 10.02
N PRO A 158 9.02 -6.80 10.27
CA PRO A 158 9.40 -7.73 11.33
C PRO A 158 8.90 -7.26 12.70
N ILE A 159 8.15 -8.11 13.41
CA ILE A 159 7.64 -7.80 14.74
C ILE A 159 8.73 -8.08 15.77
N LEU A 160 9.11 -7.06 16.57
CA LEU A 160 10.12 -7.17 17.63
C LEU A 160 9.51 -6.97 19.03
N GLY A 161 8.20 -6.74 19.12
CA GLY A 161 7.45 -6.55 20.34
C GLY A 161 6.63 -7.79 20.75
N GLY A 162 5.82 -7.67 21.79
CA GLY A 162 4.92 -8.72 22.25
C GLY A 162 5.66 -10.05 22.51
N PRO A 163 5.23 -11.16 21.89
CA PRO A 163 5.81 -12.49 22.09
C PRO A 163 7.23 -12.62 21.49
N TYR A 164 7.67 -11.64 20.69
CA TYR A 164 8.97 -11.60 20.02
C TYR A 164 10.02 -10.76 20.76
N ARG A 165 9.65 -10.15 21.89
CA ARG A 165 10.57 -9.31 22.66
C ARG A 165 11.80 -10.10 23.10
N GLY A 166 13.01 -9.57 22.75
CA GLY A 166 14.28 -10.21 23.05
C GLY A 166 14.67 -11.38 22.16
N LYS A 167 13.89 -11.65 21.10
CA LYS A 167 14.13 -12.76 20.15
C LYS A 167 14.56 -12.26 18.76
N ASN A 168 15.32 -11.19 18.70
CA ASN A 168 15.66 -10.53 17.45
C ASN A 168 16.30 -11.48 16.43
N ASP A 169 17.21 -12.36 16.87
CA ASP A 169 17.89 -13.31 15.99
C ASP A 169 16.92 -14.37 15.43
N GLU A 170 15.99 -14.87 16.26
CA GLU A 170 14.95 -15.80 15.82
C GLU A 170 14.02 -15.13 14.79
N VAL A 171 13.58 -13.90 15.08
CA VAL A 171 12.73 -13.12 14.18
C VAL A 171 13.45 -12.87 12.87
N PHE A 172 14.74 -12.51 12.90
CA PHE A 172 15.53 -12.28 11.69
C PHE A 172 15.62 -13.54 10.82
N VAL A 173 15.85 -14.70 11.44
CA VAL A 173 15.91 -15.98 10.72
C VAL A 173 14.57 -16.30 10.06
N HIS A 174 13.47 -16.17 10.80
CA HIS A 174 12.12 -16.44 10.28
C HIS A 174 11.74 -15.45 9.18
N TRP A 175 11.93 -14.15 9.41
CA TRP A 175 11.67 -13.11 8.42
C TRP A 175 12.46 -13.33 7.13
N LYS A 176 13.77 -13.62 7.24
CA LYS A 176 14.61 -13.90 6.08
C LYS A 176 14.13 -15.11 5.30
N ALA A 177 13.78 -16.20 6.00
CA ALA A 177 13.27 -17.42 5.39
C ALA A 177 11.93 -17.17 4.66
N ALA A 178 11.03 -16.36 5.25
CA ALA A 178 9.74 -16.03 4.65
C ALA A 178 9.84 -15.01 3.48
N LEU A 179 10.86 -14.14 3.51
CA LEU A 179 11.10 -13.16 2.45
C LEU A 179 11.75 -13.79 1.22
N LEU A 180 12.59 -14.81 1.41
CA LEU A 180 13.37 -15.40 0.33
C LEU A 180 12.51 -15.91 -0.85
N PRO A 181 11.38 -16.61 -0.65
CA PRO A 181 10.50 -17.01 -1.75
C PRO A 181 9.96 -15.85 -2.58
N LEU A 182 9.80 -14.65 -1.97
CA LEU A 182 9.31 -13.47 -2.70
C LEU A 182 10.35 -12.96 -3.72
N SER A 183 11.65 -13.21 -3.49
CA SER A 183 12.71 -12.80 -4.41
C SER A 183 12.68 -13.53 -5.76
N GLU A 184 11.95 -14.63 -5.86
CA GLU A 184 11.76 -15.41 -7.10
C GLU A 184 10.62 -14.86 -7.97
N ARG A 185 9.82 -13.91 -7.44
CA ARG A 185 8.64 -13.34 -8.09
C ARG A 185 8.98 -11.99 -8.70
N HIS A 186 9.00 -11.93 -10.03
CA HIS A 186 9.39 -10.72 -10.79
C HIS A 186 8.43 -9.54 -10.62
N ASN A 187 7.22 -9.80 -10.12
CA ASN A 187 6.17 -8.81 -9.91
C ASN A 187 6.13 -8.28 -8.46
N VAL A 188 7.01 -8.74 -7.56
CA VAL A 188 7.12 -8.28 -6.17
C VAL A 188 8.33 -7.37 -6.00
N PHE A 189 8.08 -6.19 -5.50
CA PHE A 189 9.08 -5.18 -5.15
C PHE A 189 9.04 -4.90 -3.66
N VAL A 190 10.13 -4.41 -3.07
CA VAL A 190 10.24 -4.14 -1.63
C VAL A 190 10.65 -2.69 -1.39
N LYS A 191 10.04 -2.04 -0.40
CA LYS A 191 10.41 -0.69 0.04
C LYS A 191 10.40 -0.55 1.56
#